data_5db2ef1bbc007041dddbb4d9b9490ce0
#
_entry.id   5db2ef1bbc007041dddbb4d9b9490ce0
#
_cell.length_a   1.000
_cell.length_b   1.000
_cell.length_c   1.000
_cell.angle_alpha   90.00
_cell.angle_beta   90.00
_cell.angle_gamma   90.00
#
_symmetry.space_group_name_H-M   'P 1'
#
loop_
_entity.id
_entity.type
_entity.pdbx_description
1 polymer ?
#
loop_
_entity_poly.entity_id
_entity_poly.type
_entity_poly.pdbx_seq_one_letter_code
_entity_poly.pdbx_strand_id
1 'polypeptide(L)'
;MNKKLIRALIASTLLAYNLIQVSPMAQANQAPTVAILDTALDTSLPIFKDRIVFEVCILEWNSCPNGTNFMDGPGSATLPISILSNGRGFDHGTGVSSVVVNTDPNVKIVFVRIIGNTAYGQRQSASEVTVNNALSWILANKDKYNIKSIAMSQGHHNLGPIGTEYCPSTPDTKNLITSLANEGVATFFPAGNARDHARLDWPACIQESISVGWSDEYEKISLNSNFDKNNLDFYALGNIMVSTPGGSTRYVGGSSISVQVAATKWAILKSKYPAYSQQQLIDLLSQTSRQIHGSKGQFGKLINLDAAIKLAESEYQSELKASLDKFNAIKADWDKK
;
A
#
# COMPACT_ATOMS: atom_id res chain seq x y z
N MET A 1 -2.28 35.37 -40.65
CA MET A 1 -1.34 34.85 -39.65
C MET A 1 -0.30 34.02 -40.44
N ASN A 2 1.00 34.27 -40.21
CA ASN A 2 2.08 33.68 -41.00
C ASN A 2 2.18 32.16 -40.72
N LYS A 3 2.18 31.33 -41.79
CA LYS A 3 2.24 29.85 -41.69
C LYS A 3 3.40 29.36 -40.78
N LYS A 4 4.50 30.13 -40.69
CA LYS A 4 5.62 29.87 -39.82
C LYS A 4 5.26 30.06 -38.31
N LEU A 5 4.43 31.08 -37.98
CA LEU A 5 3.99 31.32 -36.62
C LEU A 5 3.04 30.21 -36.10
N ILE A 6 2.12 29.75 -36.98
CA ILE A 6 1.18 28.67 -36.62
C ILE A 6 1.92 27.37 -36.35
N ARG A 7 2.89 27.04 -37.17
CA ARG A 7 3.69 25.81 -36.99
C ARG A 7 4.60 25.89 -35.75
N ALA A 8 5.18 27.05 -35.42
CA ALA A 8 5.94 27.25 -34.19
C ALA A 8 5.07 27.12 -32.96
N LEU A 9 3.86 27.65 -32.99
CA LEU A 9 2.88 27.43 -31.90
C LEU A 9 2.49 25.95 -31.75
N ILE A 10 2.27 25.24 -32.85
CA ILE A 10 1.94 23.80 -32.82
C ILE A 10 3.11 22.97 -32.31
N ALA A 11 4.33 23.27 -32.74
CA ALA A 11 5.52 22.56 -32.24
C ALA A 11 5.79 22.85 -30.76
N SER A 12 5.62 24.09 -30.30
CA SER A 12 5.77 24.44 -28.88
C SER A 12 4.65 23.88 -28.01
N THR A 13 3.41 23.83 -28.50
CA THR A 13 2.29 23.20 -27.81
C THR A 13 2.43 21.66 -27.72
N LEU A 14 2.93 21.01 -28.78
CA LEU A 14 3.23 19.57 -28.76
C LEU A 14 4.39 19.22 -27.81
N LEU A 15 5.43 20.07 -27.75
CA LEU A 15 6.52 19.90 -26.79
C LEU A 15 6.04 20.16 -25.36
N ALA A 16 5.27 21.22 -25.14
CA ALA A 16 4.69 21.53 -23.84
C ALA A 16 3.72 20.42 -23.40
N TYR A 17 2.91 19.88 -24.31
CA TYR A 17 2.01 18.76 -24.03
C TYR A 17 2.77 17.48 -23.65
N ASN A 18 3.84 17.12 -24.38
CA ASN A 18 4.69 15.98 -24.02
C ASN A 18 5.47 16.22 -22.71
N LEU A 19 5.97 17.42 -22.47
CA LEU A 19 6.62 17.77 -21.21
C LEU A 19 5.66 17.76 -20.02
N ILE A 20 4.41 18.15 -20.21
CA ILE A 20 3.36 18.06 -19.17
C ILE A 20 2.99 16.60 -18.92
N GLN A 21 2.89 15.74 -19.93
CA GLN A 21 2.65 14.31 -19.79
C GLN A 21 3.83 13.58 -19.14
N VAL A 22 5.07 14.06 -19.32
CA VAL A 22 6.30 13.47 -18.80
C VAL A 22 6.72 14.11 -17.47
N SER A 23 6.06 15.19 -16.98
CA SER A 23 6.41 15.84 -15.71
C SER A 23 5.84 15.10 -14.50
N PRO A 24 6.61 14.25 -13.80
CA PRO A 24 6.15 13.62 -12.57
C PRO A 24 6.07 14.62 -11.39
N MET A 25 6.62 15.80 -11.53
CA MET A 25 6.87 16.72 -10.41
C MET A 25 5.77 17.76 -10.12
N ALA A 26 4.70 17.84 -10.91
CA ALA A 26 3.74 18.94 -10.79
C ALA A 26 2.71 18.82 -9.63
N GLN A 27 2.67 17.68 -8.91
CA GLN A 27 1.67 17.46 -7.85
C GLN A 27 2.26 17.03 -6.48
N ALA A 28 3.55 17.22 -6.27
CA ALA A 28 4.29 16.73 -5.09
C ALA A 28 4.07 17.52 -3.78
N ASN A 29 3.05 18.39 -3.68
CA ASN A 29 2.91 19.26 -2.51
C ASN A 29 2.12 18.66 -1.33
N GLN A 30 1.50 17.50 -1.48
CA GLN A 30 0.79 16.85 -0.40
C GLN A 30 1.41 15.48 -0.07
N ALA A 31 1.74 15.25 1.21
CA ALA A 31 2.29 13.97 1.66
C ALA A 31 1.36 12.81 1.28
N PRO A 32 1.90 11.68 0.79
CA PRO A 32 1.09 10.51 0.46
C PRO A 32 0.49 9.89 1.73
N THR A 33 -0.67 9.27 1.57
CA THR A 33 -1.38 8.60 2.65
C THR A 33 -1.47 7.09 2.40
N VAL A 34 -1.22 6.31 3.44
CA VAL A 34 -1.55 4.88 3.51
C VAL A 34 -2.87 4.72 4.27
N ALA A 35 -3.84 4.03 3.69
CA ALA A 35 -5.02 3.59 4.41
C ALA A 35 -4.73 2.24 5.10
N ILE A 36 -4.79 2.21 6.43
CA ILE A 36 -4.52 1.01 7.23
C ILE A 36 -5.84 0.41 7.67
N LEU A 37 -6.08 -0.86 7.32
CA LEU A 37 -7.25 -1.63 7.73
C LEU A 37 -6.83 -2.61 8.84
N ASP A 38 -7.25 -2.35 10.09
CA ASP A 38 -6.82 -3.17 11.22
C ASP A 38 -7.79 -3.14 12.43
N THR A 39 -7.30 -3.50 13.61
CA THR A 39 -8.08 -3.69 14.84
C THR A 39 -8.51 -2.38 15.48
N ALA A 40 -7.57 -1.66 16.09
CA ALA A 40 -7.81 -0.36 16.72
C ALA A 40 -6.48 0.38 16.88
N LEU A 41 -6.56 1.68 17.13
CA LEU A 41 -5.42 2.58 17.19
C LEU A 41 -5.42 3.37 18.51
N ASP A 42 -4.28 3.39 19.19
CA ASP A 42 -4.03 4.37 20.25
C ASP A 42 -3.50 5.67 19.64
N THR A 43 -4.41 6.57 19.30
CA THR A 43 -4.10 7.86 18.67
C THR A 43 -3.42 8.85 19.61
N SER A 44 -3.39 8.55 20.92
CA SER A 44 -2.76 9.43 21.91
C SER A 44 -1.22 9.38 21.89
N LEU A 45 -0.63 8.40 21.22
CA LEU A 45 0.81 8.23 21.16
C LEU A 45 1.50 9.36 20.39
N PRO A 46 2.58 9.95 20.92
CA PRO A 46 3.29 11.05 20.25
C PRO A 46 3.77 10.74 18.84
N ILE A 47 4.08 9.47 18.53
CA ILE A 47 4.52 9.03 17.20
C ILE A 47 3.45 9.30 16.12
N PHE A 48 2.17 9.33 16.49
CA PHE A 48 1.05 9.57 15.56
C PHE A 48 0.65 11.04 15.45
N LYS A 49 1.25 11.92 16.26
CA LYS A 49 0.96 13.34 16.17
C LYS A 49 1.19 13.85 14.74
N ASP A 50 0.17 14.51 14.20
CA ASP A 50 0.17 15.06 12.84
C ASP A 50 0.34 14.00 11.71
N ARG A 51 0.22 12.69 12.03
CA ARG A 51 0.32 11.60 11.06
C ARG A 51 -1.04 11.02 10.70
N ILE A 52 -1.94 10.89 11.67
CA ILE A 52 -3.31 10.45 11.42
C ILE A 52 -4.10 11.60 10.83
N VAL A 53 -4.50 11.47 9.56
CA VAL A 53 -5.31 12.49 8.87
C VAL A 53 -6.80 12.22 9.00
N PHE A 54 -7.18 10.97 9.21
CA PHE A 54 -8.57 10.60 9.46
C PHE A 54 -8.69 9.22 10.11
N GLU A 55 -9.77 9.05 10.86
CA GLU A 55 -10.16 7.79 11.49
C GLU A 55 -11.57 7.41 11.05
N VAL A 56 -11.79 6.11 10.82
CA VAL A 56 -13.11 5.57 10.56
C VAL A 56 -13.25 4.16 11.13
N CYS A 57 -14.42 3.84 11.66
CA CYS A 57 -14.83 2.52 12.10
C CYS A 57 -15.89 1.99 11.15
N ILE A 58 -15.63 0.86 10.51
CA ILE A 58 -16.53 0.19 9.58
C ILE A 58 -16.59 -1.27 9.99
N LEU A 59 -17.72 -1.71 10.49
CA LEU A 59 -17.89 -3.06 11.05
C LEU A 59 -19.18 -3.67 10.51
N GLU A 60 -19.25 -4.98 10.53
CA GLU A 60 -20.50 -5.69 10.25
C GLU A 60 -21.48 -5.59 11.42
N TRP A 61 -20.95 -5.55 12.65
CA TRP A 61 -21.70 -5.53 13.89
C TRP A 61 -21.60 -4.17 14.60
N ASN A 62 -22.61 -3.81 15.37
CA ASN A 62 -22.71 -2.55 16.11
C ASN A 62 -21.69 -2.48 17.27
N SER A 63 -20.41 -2.34 16.99
CA SER A 63 -19.34 -2.23 17.98
C SER A 63 -18.35 -1.08 17.73
N CYS A 64 -18.72 -0.11 16.89
CA CYS A 64 -18.04 1.17 16.85
C CYS A 64 -18.30 1.96 18.16
N PRO A 65 -17.43 2.95 18.50
CA PRO A 65 -17.55 3.69 19.76
C PRO A 65 -18.90 4.38 19.98
N ASN A 66 -19.62 4.72 18.92
CA ASN A 66 -20.97 5.30 18.98
C ASN A 66 -22.09 4.25 19.13
N GLY A 67 -21.77 2.95 19.26
CA GLY A 67 -22.73 1.87 19.39
C GLY A 67 -23.39 1.43 18.06
N THR A 68 -22.88 1.86 16.91
CA THR A 68 -23.36 1.44 15.58
C THR A 68 -22.28 0.65 14.82
N ASN A 69 -22.54 0.29 13.59
CA ASN A 69 -21.58 -0.39 12.69
C ASN A 69 -20.74 0.59 11.85
N PHE A 70 -21.00 1.89 11.94
CA PHE A 70 -20.25 2.94 11.26
C PHE A 70 -20.05 4.16 12.16
N MET A 71 -18.83 4.66 12.19
CA MET A 71 -18.49 5.95 12.82
C MET A 71 -17.26 6.51 12.11
N ASP A 72 -17.22 7.81 11.86
CA ASP A 72 -16.07 8.50 11.30
C ASP A 72 -15.62 9.69 12.17
N GLY A 73 -14.41 10.18 11.89
CA GLY A 73 -13.81 11.28 12.64
C GLY A 73 -13.04 10.84 13.90
N PRO A 74 -12.49 11.80 14.64
CA PRO A 74 -11.62 11.54 15.78
C PRO A 74 -12.25 10.61 16.82
N GLY A 75 -11.51 9.57 17.24
CA GLY A 75 -11.94 8.59 18.21
C GLY A 75 -12.76 7.42 17.64
N SER A 76 -13.07 7.43 16.33
CA SER A 76 -13.84 6.33 15.73
C SER A 76 -13.06 5.02 15.66
N ALA A 77 -11.76 5.08 15.51
CA ALA A 77 -10.91 3.90 15.38
C ALA A 77 -10.22 3.46 16.69
N THR A 78 -10.44 4.18 17.80
CA THR A 78 -9.85 3.84 19.09
C THR A 78 -10.75 2.96 19.95
N LEU A 79 -10.17 2.40 21.01
CA LEU A 79 -10.85 1.66 22.07
C LEU A 79 -10.27 2.10 23.43
N PRO A 80 -11.00 1.90 24.54
CA PRO A 80 -10.44 2.12 25.88
C PRO A 80 -9.11 1.36 26.05
N ILE A 81 -8.15 1.97 26.74
CA ILE A 81 -6.82 1.38 26.94
C ILE A 81 -6.89 -0.02 27.59
N SER A 82 -7.88 -0.24 28.46
CA SER A 82 -8.14 -1.55 29.06
C SER A 82 -8.50 -2.64 28.05
N ILE A 83 -9.03 -2.27 26.87
CA ILE A 83 -9.31 -3.20 25.77
C ILE A 83 -8.11 -3.28 24.85
N LEU A 84 -7.51 -2.15 24.49
CA LEU A 84 -6.31 -2.11 23.66
C LEU A 84 -5.18 -2.97 24.20
N SER A 85 -5.02 -3.02 25.56
CA SER A 85 -3.93 -3.73 26.24
C SER A 85 -4.35 -5.05 26.90
N ASN A 86 -5.52 -5.61 26.54
CA ASN A 86 -6.06 -6.81 27.21
C ASN A 86 -5.43 -8.13 26.75
N GLY A 87 -4.42 -8.10 25.89
CA GLY A 87 -3.75 -9.29 25.35
C GLY A 87 -4.54 -10.05 24.27
N ARG A 88 -5.67 -9.50 23.79
CA ARG A 88 -6.52 -10.12 22.76
C ARG A 88 -6.25 -9.61 21.35
N GLY A 89 -5.12 -8.92 21.14
CA GLY A 89 -4.63 -8.47 19.85
C GLY A 89 -5.30 -7.21 19.30
N PHE A 90 -5.95 -6.38 20.15
CA PHE A 90 -6.44 -5.07 19.75
C PHE A 90 -5.33 -4.01 19.63
N ASP A 91 -4.18 -4.26 20.25
CA ASP A 91 -2.95 -3.47 20.12
C ASP A 91 -2.29 -3.59 18.74
N HIS A 92 -2.71 -4.54 17.93
CA HIS A 92 -2.11 -4.84 16.64
C HIS A 92 -2.17 -3.63 15.70
N GLY A 93 -3.31 -2.94 15.58
CA GLY A 93 -3.45 -1.76 14.74
C GLY A 93 -2.50 -0.61 15.14
N THR A 94 -2.27 -0.40 16.45
CA THR A 94 -1.27 0.55 16.94
C THR A 94 0.13 0.14 16.49
N GLY A 95 0.46 -1.14 16.64
CA GLY A 95 1.77 -1.68 16.24
C GLY A 95 2.04 -1.49 14.75
N VAL A 96 1.13 -1.95 13.89
CA VAL A 96 1.32 -1.86 12.44
C VAL A 96 1.31 -0.41 11.93
N SER A 97 0.53 0.48 12.55
CA SER A 97 0.56 1.91 12.20
C SER A 97 1.91 2.56 12.51
N SER A 98 2.56 2.15 13.62
CA SER A 98 3.90 2.65 13.94
C SER A 98 4.95 2.24 12.90
N VAL A 99 4.75 1.11 12.19
CA VAL A 99 5.63 0.68 11.10
C VAL A 99 5.61 1.67 9.94
N VAL A 100 4.43 2.18 9.57
CA VAL A 100 4.31 3.20 8.51
C VAL A 100 5.13 4.44 8.85
N VAL A 101 4.98 4.97 10.07
CA VAL A 101 5.71 6.16 10.52
C VAL A 101 7.22 5.90 10.63
N ASN A 102 7.61 4.71 11.09
CA ASN A 102 9.03 4.32 11.18
C ASN A 102 9.66 4.09 9.79
N THR A 103 8.87 3.68 8.79
CA THR A 103 9.34 3.49 7.41
C THR A 103 9.57 4.84 6.72
N ASP A 104 8.63 5.78 6.86
CA ASP A 104 8.80 7.17 6.44
C ASP A 104 7.92 8.11 7.28
N PRO A 105 8.53 9.02 8.07
CA PRO A 105 7.80 9.93 8.94
C PRO A 105 6.99 10.99 8.19
N ASN A 106 7.14 11.15 6.88
CA ASN A 106 6.36 12.10 6.08
C ASN A 106 5.04 11.52 5.58
N VAL A 107 4.93 10.19 5.51
CA VAL A 107 3.70 9.51 5.08
C VAL A 107 2.60 9.72 6.11
N LYS A 108 1.38 9.96 5.62
CA LYS A 108 0.17 10.12 6.44
C LYS A 108 -0.61 8.81 6.52
N ILE A 109 -1.51 8.75 7.47
CA ILE A 109 -2.34 7.56 7.74
C ILE A 109 -3.81 7.96 7.76
N VAL A 110 -4.63 7.24 7.00
CA VAL A 110 -6.06 7.07 7.27
C VAL A 110 -6.21 5.72 7.95
N PHE A 111 -6.75 5.69 9.15
CA PHE A 111 -6.94 4.43 9.86
C PHE A 111 -8.40 3.97 9.78
N VAL A 112 -8.62 2.76 9.27
CA VAL A 112 -9.91 2.13 9.13
C VAL A 112 -9.99 0.94 10.07
N ARG A 113 -10.74 1.08 11.14
CA ARG A 113 -11.01 -0.03 12.05
C ARG A 113 -12.02 -0.98 11.42
N ILE A 114 -11.58 -2.22 11.15
CA ILE A 114 -12.39 -3.28 10.52
C ILE A 114 -12.60 -4.50 11.43
N ILE A 115 -12.04 -4.50 12.64
CA ILE A 115 -12.15 -5.58 13.60
C ILE A 115 -13.00 -5.12 14.79
N GLY A 116 -14.15 -5.74 14.92
CA GLY A 116 -15.08 -5.49 16.02
C GLY A 116 -14.67 -6.21 17.30
N ASN A 117 -15.37 -5.86 18.38
CA ASN A 117 -15.27 -6.52 19.67
C ASN A 117 -16.66 -6.88 20.21
N THR A 118 -16.75 -8.01 20.89
CA THR A 118 -17.95 -8.38 21.64
C THR A 118 -18.08 -7.54 22.91
N ALA A 119 -19.23 -7.61 23.57
CA ALA A 119 -19.46 -6.97 24.88
C ALA A 119 -18.44 -7.43 25.94
N TYR A 120 -17.86 -8.62 25.80
CA TYR A 120 -16.82 -9.16 26.67
C TYR A 120 -15.41 -8.83 26.22
N GLY A 121 -15.22 -7.92 25.27
CA GLY A 121 -13.93 -7.53 24.73
C GLY A 121 -13.22 -8.65 23.92
N GLN A 122 -13.97 -9.62 23.38
CA GLN A 122 -13.42 -10.62 22.47
C GLN A 122 -13.27 -10.01 21.10
N ARG A 123 -12.16 -10.31 20.44
CA ARG A 123 -11.88 -9.89 19.06
C ARG A 123 -12.76 -10.69 18.09
N GLN A 124 -13.35 -9.99 17.14
CA GLN A 124 -14.04 -10.57 15.98
C GLN A 124 -13.06 -10.71 14.80
N SER A 125 -13.39 -11.55 13.84
CA SER A 125 -12.64 -11.63 12.56
C SER A 125 -13.16 -10.56 11.60
N ALA A 126 -12.32 -10.13 10.67
CA ALA A 126 -12.78 -9.35 9.52
C ALA A 126 -13.59 -10.27 8.59
N SER A 127 -14.82 -9.86 8.29
CA SER A 127 -15.61 -10.51 7.24
C SER A 127 -15.32 -9.86 5.88
N GLU A 128 -15.60 -10.58 4.80
CA GLU A 128 -15.51 -10.02 3.45
C GLU A 128 -16.44 -8.82 3.27
N VAL A 129 -17.61 -8.82 3.89
CA VAL A 129 -18.55 -7.68 3.90
C VAL A 129 -17.90 -6.44 4.52
N THR A 130 -17.26 -6.60 5.67
CA THR A 130 -16.54 -5.49 6.32
C THR A 130 -15.40 -4.96 5.44
N VAL A 131 -14.63 -5.85 4.83
CA VAL A 131 -13.54 -5.47 3.92
C VAL A 131 -14.08 -4.72 2.71
N ASN A 132 -15.14 -5.21 2.06
CA ASN A 132 -15.76 -4.55 0.91
C ASN A 132 -16.30 -3.16 1.26
N ASN A 133 -16.94 -3.00 2.43
CA ASN A 133 -17.41 -1.70 2.90
C ASN A 133 -16.23 -0.74 3.14
N ALA A 134 -15.11 -1.22 3.70
CA ALA A 134 -13.91 -0.41 3.90
C ALA A 134 -13.26 -0.01 2.58
N LEU A 135 -13.11 -0.93 1.62
CA LEU A 135 -12.58 -0.64 0.28
C LEU A 135 -13.45 0.37 -0.47
N SER A 136 -14.79 0.22 -0.40
CA SER A 136 -15.76 1.16 -0.99
C SER A 136 -15.64 2.56 -0.39
N TRP A 137 -15.51 2.66 0.94
CA TRP A 137 -15.30 3.93 1.62
C TRP A 137 -13.99 4.60 1.18
N ILE A 138 -12.90 3.82 1.08
CA ILE A 138 -11.61 4.33 0.62
C ILE A 138 -11.69 4.82 -0.83
N LEU A 139 -12.33 4.06 -1.72
CA LEU A 139 -12.52 4.45 -3.12
C LEU A 139 -13.23 5.80 -3.23
N ALA A 140 -14.27 6.03 -2.41
CA ALA A 140 -15.02 7.27 -2.38
C ALA A 140 -14.23 8.45 -1.77
N ASN A 141 -13.22 8.19 -0.94
CA ASN A 141 -12.50 9.21 -0.16
C ASN A 141 -11.01 9.34 -0.52
N LYS A 142 -10.48 8.56 -1.47
CA LYS A 142 -9.06 8.49 -1.82
C LYS A 142 -8.45 9.85 -2.19
N ASP A 143 -9.17 10.67 -2.94
CA ASP A 143 -8.68 11.97 -3.39
C ASP A 143 -8.68 12.98 -2.24
N LYS A 144 -9.73 12.95 -1.40
CA LYS A 144 -9.85 13.83 -0.23
C LYS A 144 -8.67 13.70 0.72
N TYR A 145 -8.18 12.49 0.92
CA TYR A 145 -7.09 12.19 1.85
C TYR A 145 -5.78 11.84 1.16
N ASN A 146 -5.66 12.01 -0.15
CA ASN A 146 -4.48 11.68 -0.96
C ASN A 146 -3.98 10.24 -0.73
N ILE A 147 -4.89 9.26 -0.65
CA ILE A 147 -4.56 7.85 -0.42
C ILE A 147 -3.90 7.28 -1.67
N LYS A 148 -2.72 6.65 -1.50
CA LYS A 148 -1.93 6.04 -2.58
C LYS A 148 -1.82 4.53 -2.45
N SER A 149 -2.04 4.00 -1.26
CA SER A 149 -2.04 2.57 -0.99
C SER A 149 -2.94 2.21 0.17
N ILE A 150 -3.39 0.96 0.18
CA ILE A 150 -4.13 0.33 1.26
C ILE A 150 -3.24 -0.78 1.81
N ALA A 151 -3.09 -0.85 3.14
CA ALA A 151 -2.43 -1.93 3.84
C ALA A 151 -3.40 -2.57 4.84
N MET A 152 -3.83 -3.79 4.57
CA MET A 152 -4.64 -4.57 5.50
C MET A 152 -3.77 -5.65 6.13
N SER A 153 -3.55 -5.59 7.45
CA SER A 153 -2.76 -6.59 8.17
C SER A 153 -3.61 -7.68 8.83
N GLN A 154 -4.80 -7.90 8.29
CA GLN A 154 -5.76 -8.89 8.75
C GLN A 154 -6.06 -9.90 7.64
N GLY A 155 -6.43 -11.12 8.03
CA GLY A 155 -6.75 -12.18 7.09
C GLY A 155 -7.01 -13.48 7.82
N HIS A 156 -7.25 -14.53 7.06
CA HIS A 156 -7.39 -15.88 7.60
C HIS A 156 -6.75 -16.90 6.67
N HIS A 157 -6.33 -18.02 7.25
CA HIS A 157 -5.65 -19.06 6.51
C HIS A 157 -6.54 -19.63 5.41
N ASN A 158 -6.00 -19.68 4.19
CA ASN A 158 -6.67 -20.27 3.05
C ASN A 158 -6.51 -21.80 3.10
N LEU A 159 -7.60 -22.49 3.39
CA LEU A 159 -7.67 -23.95 3.47
C LEU A 159 -8.08 -24.62 2.14
N GLY A 160 -8.09 -23.87 1.03
CA GLY A 160 -8.40 -24.41 -0.29
C GLY A 160 -7.41 -25.47 -0.77
N PRO A 161 -7.70 -26.16 -1.87
CA PRO A 161 -6.82 -27.20 -2.43
C PRO A 161 -5.42 -26.67 -2.76
N ILE A 162 -4.39 -27.46 -2.48
CA ILE A 162 -2.99 -27.12 -2.80
C ILE A 162 -2.78 -27.19 -4.32
N GLY A 163 -2.02 -26.22 -4.84
CA GLY A 163 -1.66 -26.16 -6.28
C GLY A 163 -2.78 -25.69 -7.19
N THR A 164 -3.87 -25.15 -6.66
CA THR A 164 -4.94 -24.49 -7.40
C THR A 164 -4.91 -22.99 -7.15
N GLU A 165 -5.42 -22.21 -8.09
CA GLU A 165 -5.64 -20.74 -7.92
C GLU A 165 -6.87 -20.44 -7.03
N TYR A 166 -7.17 -21.33 -6.10
CA TYR A 166 -8.33 -21.17 -5.22
C TYR A 166 -8.12 -20.04 -4.24
N CYS A 167 -8.97 -19.05 -4.34
CA CYS A 167 -9.07 -17.95 -3.39
C CYS A 167 -10.55 -17.69 -3.09
N PRO A 168 -11.02 -17.91 -1.86
CA PRO A 168 -12.42 -17.77 -1.52
C PRO A 168 -12.81 -16.28 -1.41
N SER A 169 -13.07 -15.68 -2.55
CA SER A 169 -13.45 -14.26 -2.62
C SER A 169 -14.59 -14.03 -3.60
N THR A 170 -15.44 -13.08 -3.28
CA THR A 170 -16.54 -12.70 -4.17
C THR A 170 -16.05 -11.86 -5.35
N PRO A 171 -16.82 -11.82 -6.45
CA PRO A 171 -16.53 -10.88 -7.55
C PRO A 171 -16.48 -9.42 -7.10
N ASP A 172 -17.29 -9.04 -6.09
CA ASP A 172 -17.34 -7.67 -5.60
C ASP A 172 -16.02 -7.23 -4.98
N THR A 173 -15.37 -8.07 -4.17
CA THR A 173 -14.04 -7.78 -3.61
C THR A 173 -13.01 -7.56 -4.71
N LYS A 174 -12.97 -8.44 -5.71
CA LYS A 174 -12.07 -8.32 -6.86
C LYS A 174 -12.33 -7.05 -7.65
N ASN A 175 -13.59 -6.73 -7.93
CA ASN A 175 -13.98 -5.52 -8.64
C ASN A 175 -13.59 -4.24 -7.89
N LEU A 176 -13.72 -4.22 -6.57
CA LEU A 176 -13.31 -3.08 -5.73
C LEU A 176 -11.79 -2.89 -5.77
N ILE A 177 -11.01 -3.96 -5.64
CA ILE A 177 -9.54 -3.91 -5.72
C ILE A 177 -9.11 -3.40 -7.11
N THR A 178 -9.71 -3.93 -8.18
CA THR A 178 -9.45 -3.49 -9.56
C THR A 178 -9.81 -2.02 -9.76
N SER A 179 -10.95 -1.57 -9.23
CA SER A 179 -11.36 -0.17 -9.32
C SER A 179 -10.39 0.76 -8.60
N LEU A 180 -9.95 0.39 -7.40
CA LEU A 180 -8.93 1.13 -6.64
C LEU A 180 -7.61 1.21 -7.42
N ALA A 181 -7.16 0.11 -8.00
CA ALA A 181 -5.95 0.05 -8.82
C ALA A 181 -6.01 0.99 -10.03
N ASN A 182 -7.14 1.00 -10.74
CA ASN A 182 -7.39 1.88 -11.89
C ASN A 182 -7.40 3.36 -11.49
N GLU A 183 -7.81 3.65 -10.26
CA GLU A 183 -7.80 4.99 -9.67
C GLU A 183 -6.47 5.33 -8.96
N GLY A 184 -5.44 4.50 -9.15
CA GLY A 184 -4.09 4.75 -8.65
C GLY A 184 -3.85 4.40 -7.17
N VAL A 185 -4.74 3.62 -6.56
CA VAL A 185 -4.61 3.14 -5.17
C VAL A 185 -4.39 1.64 -5.17
N ALA A 186 -3.17 1.20 -4.83
CA ALA A 186 -2.84 -0.23 -4.75
C ALA A 186 -3.25 -0.84 -3.40
N THR A 187 -3.73 -2.08 -3.43
CA THR A 187 -4.16 -2.81 -2.23
C THR A 187 -3.16 -3.90 -1.88
N PHE A 188 -2.59 -3.83 -0.68
CA PHE A 188 -1.56 -4.74 -0.18
C PHE A 188 -2.12 -5.65 0.92
N PHE A 189 -1.86 -6.96 0.79
CA PHE A 189 -2.24 -7.97 1.76
C PHE A 189 -1.07 -8.85 2.20
N PRO A 190 -1.03 -9.29 3.48
CA PRO A 190 0.02 -10.14 4.01
C PRO A 190 -0.12 -11.56 3.52
N ALA A 191 0.97 -12.17 3.09
CA ALA A 191 1.00 -13.56 2.61
C ALA A 191 0.46 -14.57 3.63
N GLY A 192 0.58 -14.27 4.93
CA GLY A 192 0.24 -15.14 6.04
C GLY A 192 1.46 -15.63 6.81
N ASN A 193 1.21 -16.21 7.99
CA ASN A 193 2.23 -16.61 8.96
C ASN A 193 2.12 -18.11 9.37
N ALA A 194 1.45 -18.92 8.55
CA ALA A 194 1.12 -20.32 8.87
C ALA A 194 2.20 -21.31 8.40
N ARG A 195 3.32 -20.88 7.84
CA ARG A 195 4.34 -21.72 7.19
C ARG A 195 3.78 -22.56 6.03
N ASP A 196 2.72 -22.09 5.41
CA ASP A 196 2.18 -22.74 4.21
C ASP A 196 3.07 -22.38 3.01
N HIS A 197 3.70 -23.36 2.42
CA HIS A 197 4.62 -23.16 1.29
C HIS A 197 3.97 -23.45 -0.06
N ALA A 198 2.64 -23.44 -0.11
CA ALA A 198 1.87 -23.70 -1.30
C ALA A 198 0.68 -22.75 -1.48
N ARG A 199 0.33 -21.95 -0.46
CA ARG A 199 -0.86 -21.07 -0.48
C ARG A 199 -0.59 -19.77 0.25
N LEU A 200 -1.21 -18.71 -0.25
CA LEU A 200 -1.34 -17.43 0.46
C LEU A 200 -2.64 -17.41 1.28
N ASP A 201 -2.62 -16.70 2.40
CA ASP A 201 -3.83 -16.46 3.18
C ASP A 201 -4.82 -15.56 2.39
N TRP A 202 -6.11 -15.66 2.71
CA TRP A 202 -7.08 -14.67 2.26
C TRP A 202 -6.87 -13.36 3.04
N PRO A 203 -6.90 -12.16 2.39
CA PRO A 203 -7.20 -11.92 0.97
C PRO A 203 -5.96 -11.83 0.05
N ALA A 204 -4.74 -12.14 0.51
CA ALA A 204 -3.52 -12.07 -0.31
C ALA A 204 -3.52 -13.03 -1.52
N CYS A 205 -4.36 -14.05 -1.50
CA CYS A 205 -4.57 -14.95 -2.65
C CYS A 205 -5.38 -14.34 -3.80
N ILE A 206 -5.94 -13.13 -3.62
CA ILE A 206 -6.67 -12.41 -4.68
C ILE A 206 -5.64 -11.82 -5.64
N GLN A 207 -5.65 -12.26 -6.90
CA GLN A 207 -4.65 -11.90 -7.91
C GLN A 207 -4.61 -10.40 -8.26
N GLU A 208 -5.74 -9.70 -8.10
CA GLU A 208 -5.85 -8.27 -8.36
C GLU A 208 -5.17 -7.40 -7.27
N SER A 209 -4.81 -8.00 -6.13
CA SER A 209 -4.08 -7.35 -5.03
C SER A 209 -2.56 -7.54 -5.16
N ILE A 210 -1.81 -6.86 -4.30
CA ILE A 210 -0.37 -7.07 -4.15
C ILE A 210 -0.11 -7.84 -2.86
N SER A 211 0.39 -9.05 -2.98
CA SER A 211 0.71 -9.94 -1.88
C SER A 211 2.13 -9.73 -1.36
N VAL A 212 2.30 -9.72 -0.01
CA VAL A 212 3.59 -9.42 0.61
C VAL A 212 3.99 -10.49 1.61
N GLY A 213 5.11 -11.13 1.34
CA GLY A 213 5.78 -12.08 2.23
C GLY A 213 6.71 -11.39 3.24
N TRP A 214 7.11 -12.15 4.24
CA TRP A 214 7.91 -11.68 5.36
C TRP A 214 9.39 -12.08 5.20
N SER A 215 10.30 -11.09 5.16
CA SER A 215 11.74 -11.28 5.32
C SER A 215 12.21 -10.81 6.71
N ASP A 216 13.30 -11.41 7.18
CA ASP A 216 14.00 -10.98 8.38
C ASP A 216 14.96 -9.80 8.11
N GLU A 217 15.65 -9.34 9.15
CA GLU A 217 16.64 -8.26 9.12
C GLU A 217 17.92 -8.63 8.35
N TYR A 218 18.13 -9.91 8.06
CA TYR A 218 19.25 -10.41 7.24
C TYR A 218 18.85 -10.64 5.77
N GLU A 219 17.66 -10.12 5.38
CA GLU A 219 17.10 -10.27 4.04
C GLU A 219 16.83 -11.73 3.64
N LYS A 220 16.56 -12.59 4.61
CA LYS A 220 16.15 -13.98 4.37
C LYS A 220 14.65 -14.11 4.50
N ILE A 221 14.05 -14.95 3.65
CA ILE A 221 12.63 -15.29 3.77
C ILE A 221 12.41 -16.02 5.10
N SER A 222 11.52 -15.50 5.92
CA SER A 222 11.15 -16.13 7.19
C SER A 222 10.51 -17.48 6.94
N LEU A 223 10.89 -18.48 7.76
CA LEU A 223 10.25 -19.81 7.74
C LEU A 223 8.76 -19.76 8.07
N ASN A 224 8.31 -18.71 8.77
CA ASN A 224 6.92 -18.55 9.15
C ASN A 224 6.08 -17.90 8.03
N SER A 225 6.73 -17.23 7.04
CA SER A 225 6.01 -16.65 5.93
C SER A 225 5.34 -17.71 5.07
N ASN A 226 4.08 -17.51 4.77
CA ASN A 226 3.46 -18.27 3.70
C ASN A 226 4.14 -17.94 2.37
N PHE A 227 4.11 -18.89 1.44
CA PHE A 227 4.75 -18.79 0.14
C PHE A 227 3.91 -19.46 -0.92
N ASP A 228 3.72 -18.79 -2.04
CA ASP A 228 3.21 -19.35 -3.28
C ASP A 228 4.14 -18.91 -4.41
N LYS A 229 4.69 -19.88 -5.12
CA LYS A 229 5.68 -19.66 -6.18
C LYS A 229 5.15 -18.76 -7.30
N ASN A 230 3.85 -18.84 -7.59
CA ASN A 230 3.25 -18.19 -8.74
C ASN A 230 2.53 -16.88 -8.38
N ASN A 231 2.08 -16.78 -7.11
CA ASN A 231 1.14 -15.72 -6.71
C ASN A 231 1.68 -14.77 -5.63
N LEU A 232 2.91 -14.98 -5.14
CA LEU A 232 3.54 -14.05 -4.19
C LEU A 232 4.35 -12.98 -4.94
N ASP A 233 3.92 -11.73 -4.83
CA ASP A 233 4.50 -10.61 -5.60
C ASP A 233 5.84 -10.15 -5.03
N PHE A 234 5.86 -9.80 -3.74
CA PHE A 234 7.00 -9.17 -3.10
C PHE A 234 7.25 -9.67 -1.68
N TYR A 235 8.44 -9.37 -1.20
CA TYR A 235 8.81 -9.43 0.21
C TYR A 235 9.19 -8.05 0.72
N ALA A 236 8.97 -7.84 2.01
CA ALA A 236 9.49 -6.68 2.74
C ALA A 236 9.93 -7.10 4.15
N LEU A 237 10.68 -6.22 4.83
CA LEU A 237 11.11 -6.46 6.20
C LEU A 237 9.90 -6.66 7.11
N GLY A 238 9.90 -7.79 7.83
CA GLY A 238 8.81 -8.15 8.72
C GLY A 238 9.20 -8.23 10.20
N ASN A 239 10.47 -7.97 10.53
CA ASN A 239 10.98 -7.96 11.90
C ASN A 239 11.36 -6.54 12.32
N ILE A 240 10.64 -5.95 13.29
CA ILE A 240 10.88 -4.56 13.70
C ILE A 240 10.35 -4.28 15.12
N MET A 241 10.90 -3.24 15.75
CA MET A 241 10.31 -2.66 16.96
C MET A 241 9.03 -1.89 16.59
N VAL A 242 7.93 -2.17 17.28
CA VAL A 242 6.65 -1.48 17.10
C VAL A 242 6.23 -0.79 18.40
N SER A 243 5.46 0.29 18.27
CA SER A 243 4.82 0.92 19.41
C SER A 243 3.63 0.10 19.91
N THR A 244 3.43 0.06 21.21
CA THR A 244 2.26 -0.56 21.83
C THR A 244 1.38 0.49 22.51
N PRO A 245 0.08 0.25 22.68
CA PRO A 245 -0.79 1.15 23.43
C PRO A 245 -0.19 1.53 24.79
N GLY A 246 -0.30 2.81 25.15
CA GLY A 246 0.32 3.35 26.36
C GLY A 246 1.80 3.71 26.22
N GLY A 247 2.41 3.59 25.02
CA GLY A 247 3.72 4.18 24.71
C GLY A 247 4.94 3.29 24.94
N SER A 248 4.76 2.01 25.26
CA SER A 248 5.87 1.04 25.26
C SER A 248 6.20 0.58 23.84
N THR A 249 7.28 -0.20 23.70
CA THR A 249 7.68 -0.82 22.43
C THR A 249 7.92 -2.32 22.62
N ARG A 250 7.73 -3.09 21.52
CA ARG A 250 8.12 -4.50 21.49
C ARG A 250 8.67 -4.90 20.14
N TYR A 251 9.55 -5.88 20.09
CA TYR A 251 10.01 -6.50 18.87
C TYR A 251 9.00 -7.54 18.40
N VAL A 252 8.62 -7.46 17.14
CA VAL A 252 7.63 -8.35 16.52
C VAL A 252 8.12 -8.84 15.17
N GLY A 253 7.53 -9.93 14.69
CA GLY A 253 7.77 -10.46 13.35
C GLY A 253 6.47 -10.95 12.72
N GLY A 254 6.33 -10.75 11.41
CA GLY A 254 5.18 -11.21 10.66
C GLY A 254 4.96 -10.51 9.32
N SER A 255 4.21 -11.16 8.45
CA SER A 255 3.77 -10.58 7.16
C SER A 255 2.87 -9.35 7.35
N SER A 256 2.18 -9.23 8.51
CA SER A 256 1.45 -8.01 8.91
C SER A 256 2.34 -6.76 8.99
N ILE A 257 3.62 -6.93 9.32
CA ILE A 257 4.61 -5.86 9.35
C ILE A 257 5.10 -5.55 7.94
N SER A 258 5.46 -6.60 7.19
CA SER A 258 5.97 -6.48 5.83
C SER A 258 5.00 -5.74 4.91
N VAL A 259 3.70 -5.97 5.05
CA VAL A 259 2.68 -5.31 4.24
C VAL A 259 2.65 -3.81 4.46
N GLN A 260 2.87 -3.35 5.70
CA GLN A 260 2.93 -1.91 6.00
C GLN A 260 4.19 -1.25 5.39
N VAL A 261 5.34 -1.93 5.47
CA VAL A 261 6.58 -1.46 4.83
C VAL A 261 6.40 -1.36 3.31
N ALA A 262 5.83 -2.38 2.69
CA ALA A 262 5.61 -2.42 1.23
C ALA A 262 4.64 -1.32 0.79
N ALA A 263 3.48 -1.19 1.44
CA ALA A 263 2.48 -0.18 1.12
C ALA A 263 3.00 1.25 1.33
N THR A 264 3.83 1.47 2.36
CA THR A 264 4.47 2.77 2.60
C THR A 264 5.43 3.12 1.47
N LYS A 265 6.30 2.20 1.08
CA LYS A 265 7.24 2.38 -0.03
C LYS A 265 6.52 2.63 -1.35
N TRP A 266 5.41 1.93 -1.59
CA TRP A 266 4.55 2.17 -2.74
C TRP A 266 3.93 3.56 -2.72
N ALA A 267 3.40 4.01 -1.58
CA ALA A 267 2.77 5.33 -1.46
C ALA A 267 3.76 6.45 -1.82
N ILE A 268 5.01 6.33 -1.38
CA ILE A 268 6.10 7.25 -1.72
C ILE A 268 6.36 7.22 -3.24
N LEU A 269 6.51 6.02 -3.81
CA LEU A 269 6.81 5.84 -5.23
C LEU A 269 5.68 6.37 -6.12
N LYS A 270 4.41 6.02 -5.79
CA LYS A 270 3.23 6.51 -6.52
C LYS A 270 3.04 8.01 -6.41
N SER A 271 3.37 8.61 -5.26
CA SER A 271 3.33 10.07 -5.10
C SER A 271 4.40 10.77 -5.93
N LYS A 272 5.58 10.16 -6.05
CA LYS A 272 6.69 10.71 -6.86
C LYS A 272 6.43 10.54 -8.35
N TYR A 273 5.76 9.46 -8.76
CA TYR A 273 5.45 9.13 -10.16
C TYR A 273 3.93 8.91 -10.37
N PRO A 274 3.12 9.97 -10.22
CA PRO A 274 1.67 9.86 -10.24
C PRO A 274 1.09 9.38 -11.57
N ALA A 275 1.80 9.59 -12.68
CA ALA A 275 1.40 9.15 -14.01
C ALA A 275 1.59 7.64 -14.25
N TYR A 276 2.44 6.96 -13.46
CA TYR A 276 2.66 5.53 -13.63
C TYR A 276 1.42 4.74 -13.21
N SER A 277 0.99 3.81 -14.06
CA SER A 277 -0.04 2.84 -13.71
C SER A 277 0.43 1.89 -12.61
N GLN A 278 -0.50 1.14 -12.01
CA GLN A 278 -0.13 0.10 -11.04
C GLN A 278 0.85 -0.91 -11.65
N GLN A 279 0.59 -1.36 -12.88
CA GLN A 279 1.47 -2.34 -13.55
C GLN A 279 2.88 -1.78 -13.80
N GLN A 280 3.01 -0.53 -14.24
CA GLN A 280 4.32 0.10 -14.42
C GLN A 280 5.11 0.18 -13.12
N LEU A 281 4.45 0.45 -11.98
CA LEU A 281 5.11 0.45 -10.68
C LEU A 281 5.47 -0.96 -10.21
N ILE A 282 4.64 -1.97 -10.48
CA ILE A 282 4.95 -3.38 -10.22
C ILE A 282 6.18 -3.81 -11.03
N ASP A 283 6.23 -3.47 -12.32
CA ASP A 283 7.35 -3.80 -13.21
C ASP A 283 8.64 -3.12 -12.72
N LEU A 284 8.57 -1.84 -12.38
CA LEU A 284 9.68 -1.06 -11.83
C LEU A 284 10.22 -1.68 -10.53
N LEU A 285 9.34 -1.99 -9.58
CA LEU A 285 9.72 -2.66 -8.33
C LEU A 285 10.28 -4.06 -8.60
N SER A 286 9.71 -4.81 -9.54
CA SER A 286 10.17 -6.16 -9.90
C SER A 286 11.58 -6.15 -10.47
N GLN A 287 11.89 -5.18 -11.35
CA GLN A 287 13.22 -5.02 -11.96
C GLN A 287 14.30 -4.60 -10.95
N THR A 288 13.90 -3.84 -9.93
CA THR A 288 14.84 -3.22 -8.97
C THR A 288 14.91 -3.92 -7.63
N SER A 289 14.03 -4.90 -7.39
CA SER A 289 14.03 -5.71 -6.17
C SER A 289 15.29 -6.56 -6.04
N ARG A 290 15.73 -6.76 -4.80
CA ARG A 290 16.79 -7.72 -4.51
C ARG A 290 16.21 -9.13 -4.47
N GLN A 291 16.90 -10.07 -5.10
CA GLN A 291 16.53 -11.49 -5.00
C GLN A 291 16.94 -12.03 -3.63
N ILE A 292 15.98 -12.61 -2.91
CA ILE A 292 16.20 -13.21 -1.61
C ILE A 292 15.76 -14.67 -1.60
N HIS A 293 16.30 -15.44 -0.66
CA HIS A 293 16.07 -16.87 -0.57
C HIS A 293 15.66 -17.28 0.84
N GLY A 294 14.87 -18.34 0.92
CA GLY A 294 14.51 -19.03 2.16
C GLY A 294 15.22 -20.37 2.30
N SER A 295 15.30 -20.87 3.51
CA SER A 295 15.99 -22.14 3.83
C SER A 295 15.30 -23.40 3.29
N LYS A 296 14.07 -23.29 2.78
CA LYS A 296 13.28 -24.36 2.17
C LYS A 296 13.18 -24.24 0.64
N GLY A 297 14.09 -23.50 0.02
CA GLY A 297 14.11 -23.27 -1.41
C GLY A 297 13.13 -22.20 -1.91
N GLN A 298 12.51 -21.44 -1.00
CA GLN A 298 11.75 -20.26 -1.41
C GLN A 298 12.70 -19.22 -2.00
N PHE A 299 12.19 -18.46 -2.96
CA PHE A 299 12.88 -17.29 -3.52
C PHE A 299 11.85 -16.18 -3.76
N GLY A 300 12.32 -14.94 -3.83
CA GLY A 300 11.41 -13.84 -4.09
C GLY A 300 12.10 -12.48 -4.17
N LYS A 301 11.29 -11.46 -4.39
CA LYS A 301 11.68 -10.10 -4.69
C LYS A 301 11.52 -9.23 -3.44
N LEU A 302 12.61 -8.85 -2.80
CA LEU A 302 12.60 -7.89 -1.69
C LEU A 302 12.57 -6.45 -2.23
N ILE A 303 11.53 -5.69 -1.89
CA ILE A 303 11.33 -4.33 -2.37
C ILE A 303 12.52 -3.42 -2.03
N ASN A 304 13.09 -2.79 -3.06
CA ASN A 304 14.15 -1.80 -2.96
C ASN A 304 13.70 -0.46 -3.53
N LEU A 305 13.18 0.42 -2.66
CA LEU A 305 12.62 1.71 -3.06
C LEU A 305 13.66 2.62 -3.70
N ASP A 306 14.87 2.69 -3.14
CA ASP A 306 15.93 3.58 -3.65
C ASP A 306 16.36 3.20 -5.07
N ALA A 307 16.48 1.89 -5.34
CA ALA A 307 16.80 1.42 -6.68
C ALA A 307 15.65 1.71 -7.66
N ALA A 308 14.39 1.57 -7.23
CA ALA A 308 13.22 1.90 -8.05
C ALA A 308 13.18 3.40 -8.40
N ILE A 309 13.39 4.26 -7.44
CA ILE A 309 13.44 5.71 -7.66
C ILE A 309 14.59 6.05 -8.63
N LYS A 310 15.79 5.49 -8.42
CA LYS A 310 16.95 5.74 -9.27
C LYS A 310 16.71 5.30 -10.72
N LEU A 311 16.08 4.15 -10.93
CA LEU A 311 15.76 3.67 -12.27
C LEU A 311 14.74 4.58 -12.95
N ALA A 312 13.63 4.91 -12.27
CA ALA A 312 12.60 5.79 -12.82
C ALA A 312 13.14 7.19 -13.15
N GLU A 313 14.04 7.75 -12.33
CA GLU A 313 14.72 9.01 -12.63
C GLU A 313 15.58 8.92 -13.88
N SER A 314 16.32 7.82 -14.04
CA SER A 314 17.15 7.57 -15.23
C SER A 314 16.33 7.46 -16.51
N GLU A 315 15.22 6.74 -16.47
CA GLU A 315 14.27 6.60 -17.58
C GLU A 315 13.67 7.96 -17.97
N TYR A 316 13.23 8.73 -16.99
CA TYR A 316 12.71 10.09 -17.20
C TYR A 316 13.73 11.02 -17.88
N GLN A 317 14.99 11.03 -17.42
CA GLN A 317 16.05 11.83 -18.03
C GLN A 317 16.34 11.40 -19.47
N SER A 318 16.28 10.11 -19.75
CA SER A 318 16.47 9.57 -21.11
C SER A 318 15.35 10.00 -22.06
N GLU A 319 14.09 9.93 -21.62
CA GLU A 319 12.93 10.37 -22.39
C GLU A 319 12.92 11.89 -22.63
N LEU A 320 13.28 12.67 -21.63
CA LEU A 320 13.43 14.12 -21.74
C LEU A 320 14.50 14.49 -22.78
N LYS A 321 15.66 13.84 -22.74
CA LYS A 321 16.72 14.03 -23.72
C LYS A 321 16.26 13.67 -25.13
N ALA A 322 15.62 12.52 -25.32
CA ALA A 322 15.09 12.09 -26.63
C ALA A 322 14.05 13.08 -27.18
N SER A 323 13.21 13.65 -26.32
CA SER A 323 12.21 14.68 -26.69
C SER A 323 12.86 15.99 -27.09
N LEU A 324 13.90 16.41 -26.39
CA LEU A 324 14.69 17.61 -26.74
C LEU A 324 15.43 17.44 -28.07
N ASP A 325 16.02 16.27 -28.30
CA ASP A 325 16.73 15.96 -29.55
C ASP A 325 15.75 16.01 -30.76
N LYS A 326 14.55 15.44 -30.61
CA LYS A 326 13.48 15.54 -31.63
C LYS A 326 13.07 17.00 -31.88
N PHE A 327 12.88 17.78 -30.84
CA PHE A 327 12.54 19.20 -30.96
C PHE A 327 13.62 19.99 -31.68
N ASN A 328 14.90 19.79 -31.34
CA ASN A 328 16.04 20.46 -31.98
C ASN A 328 16.15 20.08 -33.46
N ALA A 329 15.89 18.82 -33.82
CA ALA A 329 15.88 18.36 -35.21
C ALA A 329 14.77 19.04 -36.02
N ILE A 330 13.54 19.16 -35.46
CA ILE A 330 12.43 19.88 -36.08
C ILE A 330 12.76 21.36 -36.25
N LYS A 331 13.36 22.00 -35.25
CA LYS A 331 13.76 23.39 -35.29
C LYS A 331 14.82 23.62 -36.36
N ALA A 332 15.85 22.77 -36.44
CA ALA A 332 16.93 22.88 -37.45
C ALA A 332 16.41 22.71 -38.89
N ASP A 333 15.42 21.83 -39.14
CA ASP A 333 14.76 21.71 -40.45
C ASP A 333 13.91 22.94 -40.78
N TRP A 334 13.38 23.58 -39.76
CA TRP A 334 12.62 24.80 -39.89
C TRP A 334 13.47 26.01 -40.26
N ASP A 335 14.62 26.19 -39.58
CA ASP A 335 15.53 27.31 -39.80
C ASP A 335 16.18 27.28 -41.22
N LYS A 336 16.14 26.13 -41.89
CA LYS A 336 16.62 25.95 -43.29
C LYS A 336 15.60 26.32 -44.36
N LYS A 337 14.35 26.53 -44.04
CA LYS A 337 13.24 26.87 -44.96
C LYS A 337 12.77 28.31 -44.79
#